data_697bf0b04df60721a3dc1f9aa8ce7261
#
_entry.id   697bf0b04df60721a3dc1f9aa8ce7261
#
_cell.length_a   1.000
_cell.length_b   1.000
_cell.length_c   1.000
_cell.angle_alpha   90.00
_cell.angle_beta   90.00
_cell.angle_gamma   90.00
#
_symmetry.space_group_name_H-M   'P 1'
#
loop_
_entity.id
_entity.type
_entity.pdbx_description
1 polymer ?
#
loop_
_entity_poly.entity_id
_entity_poly.type
_entity_poly.pdbx_seq_one_letter_code
_entity_poly.pdbx_strand_id
1 'polypeptide(L)'
;MLEASRELRVGVVGIGARCYLAALADSSPVSARLVVAADTAPDAVERARRLLPEGVAVVADHRDLLGHGIDAVVLTTPDDTHEELACFFLEAGVPVYLEKPLAITIEAADHILETARRTGTRLYVGHNMRHMEVVRLLKSIIDSGRIGEVKAIWCRHFVGNGGDYYFRDWHAERRHVTGLLLQKAAHDIDVMSWLAHSAPARVVGMGGLMVYGEAERRPAGTSAGTVMQDWFSLEHWPADEVDGLNPVIDVEDHSMLMMTMRNGVMTSYQQCHFTPDYWRSYTVIGTRGRAENLGDSAGDVVKVWTERTEHYSER
;
A
#
# COMPACT_ATOMS: atom_id res chain seq x y z
N MET A 1 22.12 -35.04 -0.42
CA MET A 1 22.17 -34.11 -1.56
C MET A 1 20.81 -33.46 -1.61
N LEU A 2 20.71 -32.15 -1.36
CA LEU A 2 19.48 -31.39 -1.59
C LEU A 2 19.26 -31.40 -3.10
N GLU A 3 18.14 -31.96 -3.58
CA GLU A 3 17.72 -31.77 -4.96
C GLU A 3 17.79 -30.29 -5.29
N ALA A 4 18.47 -29.93 -6.38
CA ALA A 4 18.50 -28.58 -6.88
C ALA A 4 17.02 -28.16 -7.09
N SER A 5 16.49 -27.26 -6.25
CA SER A 5 15.13 -26.80 -6.37
C SER A 5 14.97 -26.18 -7.75
N ARG A 6 13.97 -26.62 -8.51
CA ARG A 6 13.63 -26.03 -9.81
C ARG A 6 13.44 -24.52 -9.64
N GLU A 7 14.01 -23.73 -10.57
CA GLU A 7 13.78 -22.29 -10.62
C GLU A 7 12.29 -21.98 -10.76
N LEU A 8 11.76 -21.15 -9.87
CA LEU A 8 10.37 -20.70 -9.92
C LEU A 8 10.18 -19.67 -11.02
N ARG A 9 9.11 -19.80 -11.77
CA ARG A 9 8.74 -18.88 -12.86
C ARG A 9 7.67 -17.93 -12.38
N VAL A 10 7.96 -16.64 -12.37
CA VAL A 10 7.05 -15.60 -11.89
C VAL A 10 6.48 -14.82 -13.06
N GLY A 11 5.16 -14.57 -13.02
CA GLY A 11 4.48 -13.63 -13.91
C GLY A 11 4.13 -12.33 -13.18
N VAL A 12 3.91 -11.25 -13.92
CA VAL A 12 3.37 -10.00 -13.38
C VAL A 12 2.22 -9.49 -14.24
N VAL A 13 1.17 -8.98 -13.61
CA VAL A 13 0.09 -8.24 -14.28
C VAL A 13 0.12 -6.79 -13.79
N GLY A 14 0.17 -5.86 -14.75
CA GLY A 14 0.35 -4.43 -14.50
C GLY A 14 1.82 -3.99 -14.56
N ILE A 15 2.21 -3.31 -15.67
CA ILE A 15 3.55 -2.77 -15.87
C ILE A 15 3.55 -1.29 -15.48
N GLY A 16 3.17 -1.02 -14.24
CA GLY A 16 3.16 0.31 -13.63
C GLY A 16 4.33 0.53 -12.66
N ALA A 17 4.23 1.55 -11.82
CA ALA A 17 5.27 1.93 -10.85
C ALA A 17 5.66 0.81 -9.87
N ARG A 18 4.77 -0.17 -9.63
CA ARG A 18 5.00 -1.25 -8.66
C ARG A 18 5.47 -2.58 -9.28
N CYS A 19 5.56 -2.68 -10.62
CA CYS A 19 5.96 -3.91 -11.29
C CYS A 19 7.37 -4.40 -10.91
N TYR A 20 8.24 -3.50 -10.41
CA TYR A 20 9.56 -3.86 -9.89
C TYR A 20 9.54 -4.92 -8.81
N LEU A 21 8.41 -5.05 -8.06
CA LEU A 21 8.25 -6.10 -7.04
C LEU A 21 8.40 -7.50 -7.63
N ALA A 22 7.89 -7.72 -8.84
CA ALA A 22 8.07 -8.99 -9.53
C ALA A 22 9.51 -9.19 -10.01
N ALA A 23 10.20 -8.12 -10.39
CA ALA A 23 11.62 -8.18 -10.79
C ALA A 23 12.55 -8.56 -9.61
N LEU A 24 12.12 -8.34 -8.35
CA LEU A 24 12.86 -8.80 -7.18
C LEU A 24 12.94 -10.34 -7.09
N ALA A 25 12.14 -11.08 -7.86
CA ALA A 25 12.27 -12.53 -7.96
C ALA A 25 13.67 -12.94 -8.40
N ASP A 26 14.28 -12.21 -9.34
CA ASP A 26 15.60 -12.51 -9.89
C ASP A 26 16.73 -12.31 -8.88
N SER A 27 16.51 -11.53 -7.82
CA SER A 27 17.46 -11.31 -6.71
C SER A 27 17.11 -12.07 -5.43
N SER A 28 16.08 -12.90 -5.47
CA SER A 28 15.65 -13.72 -4.33
C SER A 28 16.72 -14.76 -3.94
N PRO A 29 16.89 -15.05 -2.63
CA PRO A 29 17.68 -16.20 -2.19
C PRO A 29 17.05 -17.54 -2.59
N VAL A 30 15.78 -17.55 -2.95
CA VAL A 30 15.11 -18.69 -3.60
C VAL A 30 15.32 -18.53 -5.10
N SER A 31 15.71 -19.58 -5.80
CA SER A 31 15.85 -19.56 -7.26
C SER A 31 14.49 -19.26 -7.90
N ALA A 32 14.32 -18.03 -8.36
CA ALA A 32 13.07 -17.56 -9.01
C ALA A 32 13.44 -16.54 -10.09
N ARG A 33 12.62 -16.45 -11.14
CA ARG A 33 12.82 -15.51 -12.24
C ARG A 33 11.49 -14.98 -12.78
N LEU A 34 11.45 -13.66 -13.08
CA LEU A 34 10.38 -13.06 -13.83
C LEU A 34 10.47 -13.48 -15.31
N VAL A 35 9.42 -14.11 -15.84
CA VAL A 35 9.44 -14.67 -17.20
C VAL A 35 8.43 -14.02 -18.15
N VAL A 36 7.35 -13.44 -17.63
CA VAL A 36 6.29 -12.85 -18.44
C VAL A 36 5.59 -11.73 -17.70
N ALA A 37 5.19 -10.68 -18.43
CA ALA A 37 4.41 -9.56 -17.94
C ALA A 37 3.19 -9.32 -18.82
N ALA A 38 2.05 -8.98 -18.24
CA ALA A 38 0.84 -8.57 -18.94
C ALA A 38 0.46 -7.13 -18.61
N ASP A 39 0.06 -6.38 -19.63
CA ASP A 39 -0.56 -5.06 -19.47
C ASP A 39 -1.38 -4.72 -20.71
N THR A 40 -2.56 -4.13 -20.51
CA THR A 40 -3.48 -3.78 -21.60
C THR A 40 -3.13 -2.44 -22.29
N ALA A 41 -2.23 -1.67 -21.73
CA ALA A 41 -1.87 -0.36 -22.27
C ALA A 41 -1.07 -0.48 -23.58
N PRO A 42 -1.31 0.41 -24.57
CA PRO A 42 -0.62 0.38 -25.86
C PRO A 42 0.90 0.49 -25.78
N ASP A 43 1.41 1.16 -24.73
CA ASP A 43 2.84 1.39 -24.49
C ASP A 43 3.49 0.33 -23.58
N ALA A 44 2.78 -0.76 -23.27
CA ALA A 44 3.23 -1.80 -22.34
C ALA A 44 4.63 -2.36 -22.67
N VAL A 45 4.91 -2.60 -23.95
CA VAL A 45 6.22 -3.13 -24.42
C VAL A 45 7.35 -2.13 -24.16
N GLU A 46 7.09 -0.84 -24.37
CA GLU A 46 8.08 0.21 -24.10
C GLU A 46 8.34 0.37 -22.60
N ARG A 47 7.28 0.35 -21.79
CA ARG A 47 7.40 0.38 -20.34
C ARG A 47 8.14 -0.83 -19.80
N ALA A 48 7.85 -2.03 -20.31
CA ALA A 48 8.55 -3.25 -19.92
C ALA A 48 10.06 -3.16 -20.15
N ARG A 49 10.50 -2.63 -21.30
CA ARG A 49 11.92 -2.45 -21.61
C ARG A 49 12.65 -1.53 -20.64
N ARG A 50 11.94 -0.58 -20.03
CA ARG A 50 12.52 0.35 -19.05
C ARG A 50 12.49 -0.17 -17.62
N LEU A 51 11.48 -0.94 -17.27
CA LEU A 51 11.13 -1.27 -15.87
C LEU A 51 11.42 -2.72 -15.50
N LEU A 52 11.53 -3.63 -16.47
CA LEU A 52 11.67 -5.06 -16.21
C LEU A 52 13.01 -5.60 -16.72
N PRO A 53 13.48 -6.74 -16.19
CA PRO A 53 14.67 -7.41 -16.68
C PRO A 53 14.58 -7.76 -18.17
N GLU A 54 15.74 -7.85 -18.83
CA GLU A 54 15.80 -8.25 -20.23
C GLU A 54 15.31 -9.69 -20.42
N GLY A 55 14.61 -9.94 -21.52
CA GLY A 55 14.10 -11.28 -21.87
C GLY A 55 12.74 -11.63 -21.29
N VAL A 56 12.11 -10.73 -20.51
CA VAL A 56 10.72 -10.93 -20.06
C VAL A 56 9.76 -10.80 -21.24
N ALA A 57 8.93 -11.81 -21.46
CA ALA A 57 7.88 -11.76 -22.50
C ALA A 57 6.80 -10.75 -22.09
N VAL A 58 6.25 -10.02 -23.07
CA VAL A 58 5.14 -9.07 -22.81
C VAL A 58 3.92 -9.48 -23.60
N VAL A 59 2.79 -9.64 -22.93
CA VAL A 59 1.50 -10.02 -23.51
C VAL A 59 0.42 -8.99 -23.15
N ALA A 60 -0.64 -8.90 -23.96
CA ALA A 60 -1.72 -7.96 -23.73
C ALA A 60 -2.79 -8.51 -22.76
N ASP A 61 -2.99 -9.81 -22.74
CA ASP A 61 -4.02 -10.49 -21.93
C ASP A 61 -3.35 -11.26 -20.78
N HIS A 62 -3.81 -11.02 -19.56
CA HIS A 62 -3.32 -11.74 -18.37
C HIS A 62 -3.51 -13.25 -18.45
N ARG A 63 -4.50 -13.72 -19.23
CA ARG A 63 -4.78 -15.16 -19.43
C ARG A 63 -3.61 -15.87 -20.11
N ASP A 64 -2.89 -15.17 -20.97
CA ASP A 64 -1.76 -15.72 -21.70
C ASP A 64 -0.58 -16.07 -20.79
N LEU A 65 -0.52 -15.51 -19.55
CA LEU A 65 0.50 -15.84 -18.57
C LEU A 65 0.53 -17.35 -18.25
N LEU A 66 -0.64 -18.00 -18.24
CA LEU A 66 -0.71 -19.45 -17.95
C LEU A 66 0.03 -20.28 -19.01
N GLY A 67 0.05 -19.84 -20.27
CA GLY A 67 0.80 -20.47 -21.35
C GLY A 67 2.31 -20.41 -21.19
N HIS A 68 2.81 -19.50 -20.36
CA HIS A 68 4.23 -19.38 -20.03
C HIS A 68 4.66 -20.27 -18.85
N GLY A 69 3.76 -21.08 -18.28
CA GLY A 69 4.07 -22.03 -17.21
C GLY A 69 4.59 -21.36 -15.96
N ILE A 70 3.90 -20.33 -15.48
CA ILE A 70 4.23 -19.61 -14.26
C ILE A 70 3.89 -20.43 -13.01
N ASP A 71 4.71 -20.30 -11.98
CA ASP A 71 4.53 -20.92 -10.65
C ASP A 71 3.88 -19.96 -9.65
N ALA A 72 3.94 -18.66 -9.92
CA ALA A 72 3.29 -17.61 -9.12
C ALA A 72 3.08 -16.36 -9.98
N VAL A 73 2.15 -15.51 -9.54
CA VAL A 73 1.87 -14.21 -10.17
C VAL A 73 1.91 -13.08 -9.17
N VAL A 74 2.41 -11.93 -9.60
CA VAL A 74 2.38 -10.66 -8.87
C VAL A 74 1.37 -9.73 -9.56
N LEU A 75 0.37 -9.26 -8.82
CA LEU A 75 -0.66 -8.36 -9.32
C LEU A 75 -0.38 -6.93 -8.80
N THR A 76 -0.11 -6.00 -9.73
CA THR A 76 0.23 -4.60 -9.46
C THR A 76 -0.60 -3.64 -10.32
N THR A 77 -1.82 -4.02 -10.57
CA THR A 77 -2.82 -3.29 -11.36
C THR A 77 -3.61 -2.30 -10.49
N PRO A 78 -4.48 -1.45 -11.08
CA PRO A 78 -5.41 -0.62 -10.31
C PRO A 78 -6.30 -1.45 -9.37
N ASP A 79 -6.66 -0.84 -8.23
CA ASP A 79 -7.31 -1.52 -7.09
C ASP A 79 -8.64 -2.20 -7.46
N ASP A 80 -9.41 -1.62 -8.39
CA ASP A 80 -10.70 -2.16 -8.84
C ASP A 80 -10.59 -3.44 -9.68
N THR A 81 -9.41 -3.75 -10.19
CA THR A 81 -9.16 -4.97 -10.98
C THR A 81 -8.75 -6.17 -10.13
N HIS A 82 -8.49 -5.97 -8.84
CA HIS A 82 -7.92 -6.98 -7.96
C HIS A 82 -8.79 -8.22 -7.84
N GLU A 83 -10.13 -8.07 -7.74
CA GLU A 83 -11.05 -9.19 -7.60
C GLU A 83 -10.97 -10.13 -8.79
N GLU A 84 -11.17 -9.60 -10.00
CA GLU A 84 -11.17 -10.41 -11.24
C GLU A 84 -9.84 -11.16 -11.40
N LEU A 85 -8.73 -10.43 -11.31
CA LEU A 85 -7.40 -10.98 -11.56
C LEU A 85 -6.97 -11.98 -10.48
N ALA A 86 -7.20 -11.66 -9.21
CA ALA A 86 -6.83 -12.58 -8.12
C ALA A 86 -7.65 -13.88 -8.20
N CYS A 87 -8.96 -13.78 -8.37
CA CYS A 87 -9.81 -14.97 -8.49
C CYS A 87 -9.43 -15.82 -9.69
N PHE A 88 -9.14 -15.22 -10.85
CA PHE A 88 -8.70 -15.95 -12.03
C PHE A 88 -7.47 -16.82 -11.77
N PHE A 89 -6.40 -16.25 -11.20
CA PHE A 89 -5.18 -17.02 -10.94
C PHE A 89 -5.33 -18.01 -9.79
N LEU A 90 -6.08 -17.67 -8.76
CA LEU A 90 -6.38 -18.59 -7.65
C LEU A 90 -7.15 -19.83 -8.15
N GLU A 91 -8.11 -19.65 -9.06
CA GLU A 91 -8.86 -20.75 -9.68
C GLU A 91 -7.99 -21.59 -10.61
N ALA A 92 -7.03 -20.98 -11.27
CA ALA A 92 -6.03 -21.70 -12.08
C ALA A 92 -4.97 -22.45 -11.22
N GLY A 93 -5.03 -22.37 -9.89
CA GLY A 93 -4.07 -22.98 -8.97
C GLY A 93 -2.72 -22.25 -8.92
N VAL A 94 -2.63 -21.02 -9.41
CA VAL A 94 -1.42 -20.21 -9.41
C VAL A 94 -1.39 -19.32 -8.15
N PRO A 95 -0.39 -19.47 -7.25
CA PRO A 95 -0.21 -18.60 -6.10
C PRO A 95 -0.13 -17.12 -6.47
N VAL A 96 -0.81 -16.27 -5.70
CA VAL A 96 -0.96 -14.84 -5.97
C VAL A 96 -0.26 -14.02 -4.90
N TYR A 97 0.63 -13.12 -5.31
CA TYR A 97 0.98 -11.91 -4.56
C TYR A 97 0.11 -10.77 -5.08
N LEU A 98 -0.74 -10.21 -4.22
CA LEU A 98 -1.65 -9.12 -4.56
C LEU A 98 -1.20 -7.84 -3.87
N GLU A 99 -1.02 -6.75 -4.63
CA GLU A 99 -0.81 -5.44 -4.02
C GLU A 99 -2.02 -5.02 -3.19
N LYS A 100 -1.77 -4.16 -2.22
CA LYS A 100 -2.83 -3.59 -1.39
C LYS A 100 -3.60 -2.47 -2.14
N PRO A 101 -4.85 -2.20 -1.77
CA PRO A 101 -5.71 -2.94 -0.84
C PRO A 101 -6.13 -4.31 -1.40
N LEU A 102 -6.64 -5.20 -0.55
CA LEU A 102 -7.13 -6.52 -1.01
C LEU A 102 -8.17 -6.37 -2.14
N ALA A 103 -9.12 -5.46 -1.97
CA ALA A 103 -10.13 -5.07 -2.95
C ALA A 103 -10.71 -3.70 -2.58
N ILE A 104 -11.56 -3.14 -3.44
CA ILE A 104 -12.21 -1.84 -3.21
C ILE A 104 -13.58 -1.95 -2.52
N THR A 105 -14.14 -3.16 -2.37
CA THR A 105 -15.38 -3.45 -1.62
C THR A 105 -15.19 -4.63 -0.69
N ILE A 106 -16.06 -4.75 0.30
CA ILE A 106 -16.07 -5.90 1.23
C ILE A 106 -16.45 -7.16 0.49
N GLU A 107 -17.44 -7.09 -0.37
CA GLU A 107 -17.93 -8.23 -1.16
C GLU A 107 -16.83 -8.80 -2.06
N ALA A 108 -16.07 -7.94 -2.73
CA ALA A 108 -14.94 -8.34 -3.55
C ALA A 108 -13.80 -8.95 -2.70
N ALA A 109 -13.52 -8.37 -1.53
CA ALA A 109 -12.53 -8.91 -0.60
C ALA A 109 -12.93 -10.31 -0.09
N ASP A 110 -14.19 -10.48 0.30
CA ASP A 110 -14.72 -11.77 0.75
C ASP A 110 -14.67 -12.81 -0.38
N HIS A 111 -15.00 -12.43 -1.61
CA HIS A 111 -14.92 -13.31 -2.79
C HIS A 111 -13.48 -13.80 -3.06
N ILE A 112 -12.49 -12.90 -3.00
CA ILE A 112 -11.07 -13.28 -3.14
C ILE A 112 -10.66 -14.27 -2.05
N LEU A 113 -11.00 -13.99 -0.78
CA LEU A 113 -10.65 -14.84 0.37
C LEU A 113 -11.34 -16.20 0.30
N GLU A 114 -12.60 -16.25 -0.13
CA GLU A 114 -13.36 -17.48 -0.31
C GLU A 114 -12.77 -18.31 -1.46
N THR A 115 -12.40 -17.68 -2.57
CA THR A 115 -11.76 -18.34 -3.71
C THR A 115 -10.42 -18.94 -3.29
N ALA A 116 -9.57 -18.22 -2.57
CA ALA A 116 -8.31 -18.76 -2.06
C ALA A 116 -8.53 -19.96 -1.13
N ARG A 117 -9.54 -19.90 -0.25
CA ARG A 117 -9.88 -21.00 0.67
C ARG A 117 -10.43 -22.22 -0.09
N ARG A 118 -11.35 -22.01 -1.04
CA ARG A 118 -11.99 -23.07 -1.83
C ARG A 118 -11.01 -23.83 -2.71
N THR A 119 -10.08 -23.10 -3.35
CA THR A 119 -9.06 -23.68 -4.22
C THR A 119 -7.86 -24.26 -3.46
N GLY A 120 -7.64 -23.84 -2.22
CA GLY A 120 -6.41 -24.14 -1.47
C GLY A 120 -5.18 -23.43 -2.02
N THR A 121 -5.33 -22.49 -2.96
CA THR A 121 -4.26 -21.74 -3.61
C THR A 121 -3.79 -20.61 -2.68
N ARG A 122 -2.48 -20.40 -2.61
CA ARG A 122 -1.91 -19.39 -1.72
C ARG A 122 -2.18 -17.97 -2.22
N LEU A 123 -2.65 -17.13 -1.31
CA LEU A 123 -2.79 -15.69 -1.49
C LEU A 123 -1.91 -14.98 -0.47
N TYR A 124 -1.10 -14.02 -0.93
CA TYR A 124 -0.36 -13.09 -0.10
C TYR A 124 -0.74 -11.65 -0.47
N VAL A 125 -1.14 -10.85 0.51
CA VAL A 125 -1.47 -9.43 0.30
C VAL A 125 -0.29 -8.56 0.72
N GLY A 126 0.06 -7.60 -0.12
CA GLY A 126 1.26 -6.77 -0.01
C GLY A 126 1.24 -5.72 1.12
N HIS A 127 0.94 -6.11 2.36
CA HIS A 127 1.06 -5.25 3.54
C HIS A 127 2.55 -5.04 3.92
N ASN A 128 3.30 -4.44 3.00
CA ASN A 128 4.75 -4.30 3.06
C ASN A 128 5.26 -3.48 4.26
N MET A 129 4.44 -2.59 4.84
CA MET A 129 4.85 -1.77 5.97
C MET A 129 5.16 -2.59 7.24
N ARG A 130 4.64 -3.81 7.37
CA ARG A 130 5.07 -4.74 8.43
C ARG A 130 6.56 -5.10 8.37
N HIS A 131 7.23 -4.87 7.24
CA HIS A 131 8.63 -5.13 7.03
C HIS A 131 9.53 -3.89 7.21
N MET A 132 8.95 -2.70 7.40
CA MET A 132 9.71 -1.48 7.67
C MET A 132 10.44 -1.58 9.01
N GLU A 133 11.68 -1.10 9.06
CA GLU A 133 12.54 -1.21 10.26
C GLU A 133 11.90 -0.57 11.49
N VAL A 134 11.38 0.65 11.36
CA VAL A 134 10.73 1.36 12.47
C VAL A 134 9.47 0.66 12.98
N VAL A 135 8.68 0.05 12.08
CA VAL A 135 7.47 -0.70 12.44
C VAL A 135 7.83 -1.99 13.17
N ARG A 136 8.85 -2.71 12.68
CA ARG A 136 9.38 -3.90 13.35
C ARG A 136 10.00 -3.57 14.71
N LEU A 137 10.68 -2.43 14.83
CA LEU A 137 11.23 -1.96 16.08
C LEU A 137 10.13 -1.63 17.09
N LEU A 138 9.09 -0.87 16.69
CA LEU A 138 7.91 -0.62 17.53
C LEU A 138 7.27 -1.95 18.00
N LYS A 139 7.09 -2.89 17.07
CA LYS A 139 6.55 -4.21 17.41
C LYS A 139 7.41 -4.96 18.43
N SER A 140 8.72 -4.96 18.26
CA SER A 140 9.67 -5.56 19.21
C SER A 140 9.62 -4.93 20.60
N ILE A 141 9.51 -3.59 20.68
CA ILE A 141 9.36 -2.85 21.95
C ILE A 141 8.08 -3.27 22.67
N ILE A 142 6.96 -3.40 21.93
CA ILE A 142 5.68 -3.86 22.47
C ILE A 142 5.78 -5.29 22.97
N ASP A 143 6.27 -6.20 22.12
CA ASP A 143 6.36 -7.64 22.42
C ASP A 143 7.31 -7.94 23.59
N SER A 144 8.34 -7.12 23.79
CA SER A 144 9.23 -7.22 24.96
C SER A 144 8.57 -6.79 26.27
N GLY A 145 7.37 -6.19 26.22
CA GLY A 145 6.69 -5.64 27.37
C GLY A 145 7.31 -4.36 27.95
N ARG A 146 8.26 -3.73 27.26
CA ARG A 146 9.01 -2.54 27.73
C ARG A 146 8.11 -1.36 28.09
N ILE A 147 7.01 -1.17 27.33
CA ILE A 147 6.00 -0.14 27.60
C ILE A 147 4.75 -0.67 28.32
N GLY A 148 4.77 -1.94 28.75
CA GLY A 148 3.62 -2.59 29.38
C GLY A 148 2.53 -2.96 28.36
N GLU A 149 1.30 -3.07 28.83
CA GLU A 149 0.12 -3.38 28.00
C GLU A 149 -0.29 -2.16 27.17
N VAL A 150 -0.40 -2.31 25.84
CA VAL A 150 -0.84 -1.25 24.94
C VAL A 150 -2.28 -0.84 25.23
N LYS A 151 -2.53 0.46 25.38
CA LYS A 151 -3.85 1.06 25.66
C LYS A 151 -4.31 2.00 24.58
N ALA A 152 -3.39 2.72 23.90
CA ALA A 152 -3.74 3.59 22.80
C ALA A 152 -2.67 3.59 21.70
N ILE A 153 -3.08 3.83 20.45
CA ILE A 153 -2.19 4.03 19.30
C ILE A 153 -2.73 5.19 18.48
N TRP A 154 -1.86 6.17 18.21
CA TRP A 154 -2.18 7.28 17.31
C TRP A 154 -1.28 7.21 16.08
N CYS A 155 -1.86 7.42 14.91
CA CYS A 155 -1.12 7.52 13.67
C CYS A 155 -1.49 8.81 12.94
N ARG A 156 -0.46 9.55 12.50
CA ARG A 156 -0.61 10.68 11.58
C ARG A 156 0.19 10.39 10.33
N HIS A 157 -0.43 10.66 9.19
CA HIS A 157 0.18 10.48 7.88
C HIS A 157 -0.04 11.75 7.05
N PHE A 158 1.01 12.55 6.89
CA PHE A 158 1.06 13.66 5.96
C PHE A 158 1.61 13.15 4.63
N VAL A 159 0.77 13.15 3.60
CA VAL A 159 1.11 12.72 2.23
C VAL A 159 1.45 14.01 1.45
N GLY A 160 2.44 14.77 1.94
CA GLY A 160 2.79 16.07 1.39
C GLY A 160 3.45 15.96 0.02
N ASN A 161 4.74 15.67 -0.02
CA ASN A 161 5.44 15.47 -1.28
C ASN A 161 4.80 14.32 -2.07
N GLY A 162 4.15 14.62 -3.20
CA GLY A 162 3.40 13.66 -4.00
C GLY A 162 1.96 13.43 -3.54
N GLY A 163 1.40 14.27 -2.67
CA GLY A 163 -0.02 14.23 -2.32
C GLY A 163 -0.92 14.42 -3.55
N ASP A 164 -0.55 15.32 -4.45
CA ASP A 164 -1.20 15.56 -5.73
C ASP A 164 -1.15 14.37 -6.70
N TYR A 165 -0.20 13.45 -6.56
CA TYR A 165 -0.11 12.23 -7.36
C TYR A 165 -1.44 11.48 -7.42
N TYR A 166 -2.13 11.38 -6.28
CA TYR A 166 -3.41 10.67 -6.15
C TYR A 166 -4.56 11.39 -6.86
N PHE A 167 -4.36 12.63 -7.28
CA PHE A 167 -5.37 13.43 -7.98
C PHE A 167 -5.05 13.61 -9.47
N ARG A 168 -3.95 13.02 -9.95
CA ARG A 168 -3.54 13.11 -11.36
C ARG A 168 -4.02 11.96 -12.22
N ASP A 169 -4.37 10.81 -11.63
CA ASP A 169 -4.68 9.58 -12.34
C ASP A 169 -5.89 8.88 -11.72
N TRP A 170 -6.09 7.60 -12.02
CA TRP A 170 -7.20 6.76 -11.61
C TRP A 170 -7.48 6.77 -10.10
N HIS A 171 -6.49 7.02 -9.28
CA HIS A 171 -6.65 7.18 -7.83
C HIS A 171 -7.61 8.32 -7.42
N ALA A 172 -7.84 9.30 -8.31
CA ALA A 172 -8.73 10.42 -8.07
C ALA A 172 -10.22 10.03 -8.16
N GLU A 173 -10.49 8.85 -8.73
CA GLU A 173 -11.85 8.42 -9.03
C GLU A 173 -12.29 7.30 -8.09
N ARG A 174 -13.36 7.55 -7.35
CA ARG A 174 -13.95 6.62 -6.36
C ARG A 174 -14.29 5.27 -6.94
N ARG A 175 -14.67 5.21 -8.22
CA ARG A 175 -14.97 3.93 -8.91
C ARG A 175 -13.76 2.98 -8.98
N HIS A 176 -12.53 3.51 -8.90
CA HIS A 176 -11.30 2.70 -8.96
C HIS A 176 -10.69 2.41 -7.59
N VAL A 177 -11.00 3.24 -6.57
CA VAL A 177 -10.32 3.12 -5.25
C VAL A 177 -11.27 3.12 -4.05
N THR A 178 -12.57 3.37 -4.24
CA THR A 178 -13.55 3.66 -3.17
C THR A 178 -13.23 4.93 -2.38
N GLY A 179 -11.98 5.23 -2.12
CA GLY A 179 -11.50 6.46 -1.50
C GLY A 179 -10.02 6.37 -1.14
N LEU A 180 -9.39 7.53 -0.95
CA LEU A 180 -7.99 7.59 -0.54
C LEU A 180 -7.80 7.13 0.91
N LEU A 181 -8.85 7.13 1.72
CA LEU A 181 -8.81 6.49 3.03
C LEU A 181 -8.51 5.00 2.90
N LEU A 182 -9.22 4.26 2.02
CA LEU A 182 -8.92 2.86 1.77
C LEU A 182 -7.52 2.69 1.17
N GLN A 183 -7.21 3.45 0.13
CA GLN A 183 -5.98 3.32 -0.64
C GLN A 183 -4.71 3.56 0.22
N LYS A 184 -4.76 4.50 1.15
CA LYS A 184 -3.61 4.86 2.02
C LYS A 184 -3.70 4.23 3.40
N ALA A 185 -4.85 4.34 4.06
CA ALA A 185 -4.99 3.84 5.43
C ALA A 185 -4.97 2.32 5.55
N ALA A 186 -5.16 1.56 4.45
CA ALA A 186 -4.96 0.12 4.44
C ALA A 186 -3.62 -0.29 5.05
N HIS A 187 -2.55 0.45 4.75
CA HIS A 187 -1.24 0.25 5.35
C HIS A 187 -1.23 0.54 6.86
N ASP A 188 -1.73 1.73 7.24
CA ASP A 188 -1.60 2.23 8.60
C ASP A 188 -2.54 1.52 9.57
N ILE A 189 -3.76 1.19 9.12
CA ILE A 189 -4.73 0.41 9.92
C ILE A 189 -4.21 -1.02 10.13
N ASP A 190 -3.57 -1.60 9.12
CA ASP A 190 -2.92 -2.91 9.24
C ASP A 190 -1.79 -2.88 10.29
N VAL A 191 -0.91 -1.87 10.23
CA VAL A 191 0.17 -1.68 11.21
C VAL A 191 -0.41 -1.48 12.61
N MET A 192 -1.39 -0.59 12.78
CA MET A 192 -2.02 -0.35 14.08
C MET A 192 -2.69 -1.60 14.64
N SER A 193 -3.35 -2.40 13.79
CA SER A 193 -3.95 -3.68 14.18
C SER A 193 -2.89 -4.68 14.63
N TRP A 194 -1.77 -4.74 13.93
CA TRP A 194 -0.64 -5.61 14.27
C TRP A 194 0.04 -5.19 15.58
N LEU A 195 0.26 -3.89 15.79
CA LEU A 195 0.82 -3.35 17.03
C LEU A 195 -0.13 -3.50 18.22
N ALA A 196 -1.45 -3.39 18.00
CA ALA A 196 -2.47 -3.61 19.02
C ALA A 196 -2.73 -5.08 19.31
N HIS A 197 -2.21 -6.03 18.53
CA HIS A 197 -2.57 -7.46 18.57
C HIS A 197 -4.08 -7.70 18.45
N SER A 198 -4.81 -6.84 17.71
CA SER A 198 -6.26 -6.86 17.66
C SER A 198 -6.81 -6.18 16.41
N ALA A 199 -7.98 -6.62 15.96
CA ALA A 199 -8.68 -5.98 14.87
C ALA A 199 -9.65 -4.89 15.38
N PRO A 200 -9.99 -3.87 14.57
CA PRO A 200 -11.02 -2.89 14.87
C PRO A 200 -12.39 -3.55 15.12
N ALA A 201 -13.12 -3.06 16.13
CA ALA A 201 -14.48 -3.48 16.47
C ALA A 201 -15.49 -2.38 16.19
N ARG A 202 -15.11 -1.12 16.38
CA ARG A 202 -15.94 0.05 16.11
C ARG A 202 -15.08 1.12 15.45
N VAL A 203 -15.67 1.86 14.55
CA VAL A 203 -15.02 2.97 13.87
C VAL A 203 -15.99 4.15 13.73
N VAL A 204 -15.46 5.36 13.92
CA VAL A 204 -16.09 6.62 13.56
C VAL A 204 -15.09 7.38 12.70
N GLY A 205 -15.52 7.89 11.57
CA GLY A 205 -14.66 8.59 10.65
C GLY A 205 -15.34 9.79 10.01
N MET A 206 -14.53 10.71 9.56
CA MET A 206 -14.92 11.84 8.73
C MET A 206 -13.82 12.12 7.72
N GLY A 207 -14.19 12.70 6.59
CA GLY A 207 -13.27 13.10 5.54
C GLY A 207 -13.97 14.03 4.55
N GLY A 208 -13.19 14.64 3.69
CA GLY A 208 -13.71 15.55 2.68
C GLY A 208 -12.66 15.86 1.62
N LEU A 209 -13.14 16.35 0.50
CA LEU A 209 -12.34 16.96 -0.56
C LEU A 209 -12.28 18.46 -0.28
N MET A 210 -11.18 18.94 0.27
CA MET A 210 -11.07 20.28 0.85
C MET A 210 -10.23 21.25 0.01
N VAL A 211 -9.23 20.73 -0.71
CA VAL A 211 -8.29 21.55 -1.48
C VAL A 211 -8.30 21.15 -2.95
N TYR A 212 -7.96 19.93 -3.29
CA TYR A 212 -7.83 19.50 -4.69
C TYR A 212 -9.15 19.49 -5.48
N GLY A 213 -10.29 19.66 -4.82
CA GLY A 213 -11.59 19.82 -5.46
C GLY A 213 -11.71 21.07 -6.34
N GLU A 214 -11.03 22.14 -5.95
CA GLU A 214 -11.05 23.45 -6.64
C GLU A 214 -9.85 23.62 -7.60
N ALA A 215 -8.87 22.72 -7.59
CA ALA A 215 -7.68 22.81 -8.43
C ALA A 215 -8.00 22.63 -9.92
N GLU A 216 -7.14 23.18 -10.79
CA GLU A 216 -7.30 23.11 -12.24
C GLU A 216 -7.18 21.67 -12.75
N ARG A 217 -8.12 21.27 -13.59
CA ARG A 217 -8.22 19.92 -14.16
C ARG A 217 -7.86 19.92 -15.63
N ARG A 218 -7.18 18.88 -16.09
CA ARG A 218 -6.97 18.70 -17.52
C ARG A 218 -8.29 18.40 -18.24
N PRO A 219 -8.39 18.66 -19.56
CA PRO A 219 -9.60 18.36 -20.33
C PRO A 219 -9.99 16.89 -20.26
N ALA A 220 -11.28 16.61 -20.23
CA ALA A 220 -11.80 15.25 -20.27
C ALA A 220 -11.31 14.48 -21.51
N GLY A 221 -10.99 13.20 -21.34
CA GLY A 221 -10.46 12.36 -22.41
C GLY A 221 -8.97 12.52 -22.69
N THR A 222 -8.25 13.37 -21.95
CA THR A 222 -6.79 13.46 -22.01
C THR A 222 -6.14 12.53 -20.98
N SER A 223 -5.08 11.83 -21.40
CA SER A 223 -4.30 10.99 -20.48
C SER A 223 -3.44 11.85 -19.55
N ALA A 224 -3.15 11.35 -18.38
CA ALA A 224 -2.13 11.92 -17.49
C ALA A 224 -0.70 11.83 -18.03
N GLY A 225 -0.52 11.19 -19.19
CA GLY A 225 0.79 10.84 -19.71
C GLY A 225 1.33 9.55 -19.07
N THR A 226 2.61 9.31 -19.27
CA THR A 226 3.30 8.15 -18.66
C THR A 226 3.32 8.26 -17.15
N VAL A 227 3.44 7.11 -16.48
CA VAL A 227 3.64 6.96 -15.04
C VAL A 227 4.46 8.14 -14.50
N MET A 228 3.90 8.87 -13.55
CA MET A 228 4.60 9.98 -12.90
C MET A 228 5.94 9.47 -12.33
N GLN A 229 7.02 9.97 -12.90
CA GLN A 229 8.37 9.66 -12.42
C GLN A 229 8.72 10.45 -11.15
N ASP A 230 8.09 11.60 -10.96
CA ASP A 230 8.35 12.52 -9.86
C ASP A 230 7.30 12.41 -8.76
N TRP A 231 7.26 11.22 -8.14
CA TRP A 231 6.41 10.95 -6.97
C TRP A 231 6.58 12.01 -5.87
N PHE A 232 7.78 12.54 -5.70
CA PHE A 232 8.15 13.51 -4.69
C PHE A 232 8.61 14.83 -5.30
N SER A 233 7.82 15.44 -6.17
CA SER A 233 8.16 16.75 -6.71
C SER A 233 7.95 17.84 -5.66
N LEU A 234 9.00 18.62 -5.42
CA LEU A 234 8.92 19.82 -4.57
C LEU A 234 8.26 21.01 -5.30
N GLU A 235 8.04 20.89 -6.62
CA GLU A 235 7.48 21.95 -7.46
C GLU A 235 5.94 22.00 -7.38
N HIS A 236 5.31 20.94 -6.88
CA HIS A 236 3.84 20.83 -6.78
C HIS A 236 3.33 21.42 -5.46
N TRP A 237 3.71 22.63 -5.17
CA TRP A 237 3.31 23.38 -3.98
C TRP A 237 3.21 24.89 -4.27
N PRO A 238 2.23 25.63 -3.71
CA PRO A 238 1.18 25.13 -2.79
C PRO A 238 0.12 24.26 -3.48
N ALA A 239 -0.61 23.47 -2.67
CA ALA A 239 -1.53 22.44 -3.16
C ALA A 239 -2.74 22.99 -3.94
N ASP A 240 -3.17 24.20 -3.63
CA ASP A 240 -4.28 24.91 -4.30
C ASP A 240 -3.88 25.57 -5.63
N GLU A 241 -2.58 25.63 -5.93
CA GLU A 241 -2.04 26.14 -7.20
C GLU A 241 -1.62 25.04 -8.18
N VAL A 242 -1.79 23.75 -7.80
CA VAL A 242 -1.47 22.60 -8.66
C VAL A 242 -2.46 22.51 -9.82
N ASP A 243 -1.95 22.29 -11.02
CA ASP A 243 -2.73 22.15 -12.26
C ASP A 243 -2.68 20.76 -12.89
N GLY A 244 -3.40 20.57 -13.98
CA GLY A 244 -3.36 19.34 -14.78
C GLY A 244 -3.86 18.10 -14.07
N LEU A 245 -4.66 18.26 -13.03
CA LEU A 245 -5.24 17.15 -12.26
C LEU A 245 -6.25 16.35 -13.08
N ASN A 246 -6.66 15.20 -12.58
CA ASN A 246 -7.60 14.31 -13.24
C ASN A 246 -8.93 15.02 -13.54
N PRO A 247 -9.57 14.80 -14.70
CA PRO A 247 -10.86 15.43 -15.03
C PRO A 247 -11.95 15.15 -14.00
N VAL A 248 -11.92 13.99 -13.37
CA VAL A 248 -12.83 13.59 -12.29
C VAL A 248 -12.04 13.47 -10.99
N ILE A 249 -12.46 14.21 -9.97
CA ILE A 249 -11.92 14.08 -8.60
C ILE A 249 -13.14 13.99 -7.69
N ASP A 250 -13.37 12.81 -7.12
CA ASP A 250 -14.51 12.54 -6.23
C ASP A 250 -14.12 11.75 -4.97
N VAL A 251 -12.82 11.66 -4.71
CA VAL A 251 -12.26 11.10 -3.47
C VAL A 251 -11.88 12.21 -2.49
N GLU A 252 -11.75 11.87 -1.24
CA GLU A 252 -11.32 12.77 -0.16
C GLU A 252 -9.81 13.01 -0.20
N ASP A 253 -9.36 14.26 0.10
CA ASP A 253 -7.95 14.62 0.28
C ASP A 253 -7.52 14.72 1.76
N HIS A 254 -8.49 14.63 2.66
CA HIS A 254 -8.29 14.61 4.10
C HIS A 254 -9.26 13.65 4.79
N SER A 255 -8.74 12.86 5.76
CA SER A 255 -9.56 11.92 6.53
C SER A 255 -9.06 11.73 7.95
N MET A 256 -10.00 11.50 8.87
CA MET A 256 -9.74 11.21 10.28
C MET A 256 -10.59 10.03 10.73
N LEU A 257 -9.99 9.11 11.48
CA LEU A 257 -10.68 7.97 12.10
C LEU A 257 -10.40 7.89 13.59
N MET A 258 -11.40 7.47 14.35
CA MET A 258 -11.26 6.94 15.71
C MET A 258 -11.79 5.51 15.73
N MET A 259 -11.02 4.59 16.32
CA MET A 259 -11.39 3.18 16.38
C MET A 259 -11.22 2.64 17.80
N THR A 260 -12.07 1.67 18.16
CA THR A 260 -11.86 0.80 19.31
C THR A 260 -11.57 -0.60 18.81
N MET A 261 -10.45 -1.16 19.20
CA MET A 261 -10.06 -2.53 18.88
C MET A 261 -10.86 -3.53 19.72
N ARG A 262 -10.95 -4.80 19.29
CA ARG A 262 -11.68 -5.88 20.01
C ARG A 262 -11.17 -6.11 21.43
N ASN A 263 -9.88 -5.87 21.68
CA ASN A 263 -9.26 -5.96 23.02
C ASN A 263 -9.35 -4.67 23.84
N GLY A 264 -10.09 -3.65 23.36
CA GLY A 264 -10.32 -2.40 24.06
C GLY A 264 -9.25 -1.31 23.82
N VAL A 265 -8.20 -1.59 23.06
CA VAL A 265 -7.21 -0.55 22.66
C VAL A 265 -7.92 0.50 21.84
N MET A 266 -7.69 1.79 22.16
CA MET A 266 -8.23 2.93 21.42
C MET A 266 -7.21 3.44 20.42
N THR A 267 -7.66 3.70 19.19
CA THR A 267 -6.75 4.18 18.14
C THR A 267 -7.33 5.37 17.39
N SER A 268 -6.44 6.22 16.87
CA SER A 268 -6.81 7.28 15.93
C SER A 268 -5.87 7.27 14.73
N TYR A 269 -6.43 7.59 13.58
CA TYR A 269 -5.70 7.73 12.33
C TYR A 269 -6.08 9.06 11.66
N GLN A 270 -5.10 9.75 11.11
CA GLN A 270 -5.30 10.99 10.37
C GLN A 270 -4.42 10.97 9.13
N GLN A 271 -4.99 11.29 7.97
CA GLN A 271 -4.23 11.51 6.75
C GLN A 271 -4.60 12.85 6.11
N CYS A 272 -3.60 13.49 5.48
CA CYS A 272 -3.77 14.73 4.75
C CYS A 272 -2.86 14.71 3.53
N HIS A 273 -3.41 15.06 2.34
CA HIS A 273 -2.69 15.04 1.07
C HIS A 273 -2.19 16.43 0.62
N PHE A 274 -2.47 17.48 1.37
CA PHE A 274 -2.12 18.86 1.06
C PHE A 274 -1.24 19.51 2.14
N THR A 275 -0.22 18.79 2.60
CA THR A 275 0.82 19.30 3.52
C THR A 275 2.11 19.59 2.76
N PRO A 276 2.94 20.56 3.21
CA PRO A 276 4.21 20.88 2.54
C PRO A 276 5.29 19.82 2.71
N ASP A 277 5.09 18.88 3.62
CA ASP A 277 6.06 17.86 4.03
C ASP A 277 5.44 16.47 4.05
N TYR A 278 6.29 15.47 4.01
CA TYR A 278 5.92 14.07 4.26
C TYR A 278 6.23 13.72 5.71
N TRP A 279 5.25 13.15 6.41
CA TRP A 279 5.44 12.66 7.76
C TRP A 279 4.51 11.48 8.06
N ARG A 280 5.08 10.40 8.63
CA ARG A 280 4.29 9.31 9.17
C ARG A 280 4.79 8.93 10.55
N SER A 281 3.94 9.04 11.54
CA SER A 281 4.28 8.70 12.91
C SER A 281 3.23 7.83 13.57
N TYR A 282 3.72 6.87 14.35
CA TYR A 282 2.94 6.03 15.25
C TYR A 282 3.34 6.34 16.68
N THR A 283 2.41 6.80 17.49
CA THR A 283 2.59 6.94 18.94
C THR A 283 1.87 5.79 19.62
N VAL A 284 2.61 4.91 20.29
CA VAL A 284 2.05 3.76 21.02
C VAL A 284 2.16 4.04 22.51
N ILE A 285 1.04 3.97 23.23
CA ILE A 285 0.93 4.27 24.66
C ILE A 285 0.54 2.99 25.38
N GLY A 286 1.41 2.58 26.31
CA GLY A 286 1.19 1.43 27.19
C GLY A 286 1.08 1.84 28.64
N THR A 287 0.81 0.84 29.50
CA THR A 287 0.63 1.04 30.94
C THR A 287 1.93 1.43 31.68
N ARG A 288 3.09 1.25 31.05
CA ARG A 288 4.41 1.49 31.65
C ARG A 288 5.29 2.41 30.81
N GLY A 289 4.78 2.94 29.69
CA GLY A 289 5.57 3.81 28.84
C GLY A 289 4.90 4.15 27.52
N ARG A 290 5.64 4.89 26.72
CA ARG A 290 5.24 5.30 25.37
C ARG A 290 6.40 5.08 24.40
N ALA A 291 6.09 4.67 23.20
CA ALA A 291 7.02 4.58 22.09
C ALA A 291 6.50 5.40 20.90
N GLU A 292 7.40 6.04 20.15
CA GLU A 292 7.04 6.85 18.98
C GLU A 292 8.18 6.81 17.96
N ASN A 293 7.86 6.56 16.68
CA ASN A 293 8.85 6.69 15.62
C ASN A 293 9.02 8.16 15.20
N LEU A 294 10.24 8.52 14.87
CA LEU A 294 10.63 9.79 14.28
C LEU A 294 11.14 9.51 12.87
N GLY A 295 10.26 9.73 11.88
CA GLY A 295 10.45 9.26 10.52
C GLY A 295 10.03 7.80 10.30
N ASP A 296 9.94 7.39 9.02
CA ASP A 296 9.57 6.03 8.61
C ASP A 296 10.51 5.46 7.53
N SER A 297 11.65 6.09 7.34
CA SER A 297 12.71 5.65 6.42
C SER A 297 13.67 4.65 7.10
N ALA A 298 14.52 4.00 6.32
CA ALA A 298 15.57 3.12 6.83
C ALA A 298 16.57 3.95 7.67
N GLY A 299 16.88 3.45 8.87
CA GLY A 299 17.76 4.13 9.82
C GLY A 299 17.10 5.16 10.72
N ASP A 300 15.80 5.43 10.54
CA ASP A 300 15.06 6.29 11.47
C ASP A 300 14.90 5.66 12.85
N VAL A 301 14.60 6.50 13.84
CA VAL A 301 14.67 6.10 15.26
C VAL A 301 13.27 5.93 15.88
N VAL A 302 13.20 5.09 16.90
CA VAL A 302 12.06 5.00 17.80
C VAL A 302 12.49 5.47 19.18
N LYS A 303 11.85 6.54 19.67
CA LYS A 303 12.00 7.01 21.05
C LYS A 303 11.08 6.26 21.99
N VAL A 304 11.58 5.94 23.19
CA VAL A 304 10.82 5.23 24.23
C VAL A 304 10.96 5.96 25.54
N TRP A 305 9.82 6.24 26.19
CA TRP A 305 9.74 6.88 27.50
C TRP A 305 9.10 5.90 28.48
N THR A 306 9.82 5.59 29.55
CA THR A 306 9.38 4.66 30.62
C THR A 306 9.36 5.32 32.01
N GLU A 307 9.80 6.59 32.09
CA GLU A 307 9.86 7.35 33.33
C GLU A 307 9.06 8.65 33.18
N ARG A 308 8.54 9.17 34.30
CA ARG A 308 7.97 10.52 34.35
C ARG A 308 9.10 11.56 34.45
N THR A 309 8.98 12.62 33.69
CA THR A 309 9.88 13.77 33.73
C THR A 309 9.09 14.99 34.13
N GLU A 310 9.68 15.87 34.97
CA GLU A 310 9.04 17.11 35.42
C GLU A 310 8.88 18.14 34.30
N HIS A 311 9.75 18.07 33.30
CA HIS A 311 9.73 18.96 32.15
C HIS A 311 9.83 18.18 30.83
N TYR A 312 9.25 18.76 29.78
CA TYR A 312 9.48 18.28 28.42
C TYR A 312 10.99 18.42 28.13
N SER A 313 11.68 17.29 28.06
CA SER A 313 13.09 17.25 27.67
C SER A 313 13.22 16.47 26.38
N GLU A 314 13.85 17.06 25.37
CA GLU A 314 14.42 16.34 24.26
C GLU A 314 15.53 15.43 24.78
N ARG A 315 15.30 14.15 24.88
CA ARG A 315 16.33 13.15 25.20
C ARG A 315 16.38 12.08 24.14
#